data_4313f20e68eb1ef3e86f28359c330977
#
_entry.id   4313f20e68eb1ef3e86f28359c330977
#
_cell.length_a   1.000
_cell.length_b   1.000
_cell.length_c   1.000
_cell.angle_alpha   90.00
_cell.angle_beta   90.00
_cell.angle_gamma   90.00
#
_symmetry.space_group_name_H-M   'P 1'
#
loop_
_entity.id
_entity.type
_entity.pdbx_description
1 polymer ?
#
loop_
_entity_poly.entity_id
_entity_poly.type
_entity_poly.pdbx_seq_one_letter_code
_entity_poly.pdbx_strand_id
1 'polypeptide(L)'
;YQMVVDLDITSPLRTVTDIEHLVEKKLETDCDVVYSVVESRRNPYFNMVKKVEKGYQKVCPSNFVARQQAPDIYDLNASLYAYKPEFLASGKNVLDGYGEVIVMYDTGILDLDHEQDFELMEVIAKYLFENKKEFGEVREHIGML
;
A
#
# COMPACT_ATOMS: atom_id res chain seq x y z
N TYR A 1 -17.46 -9.81 -15.82
CA TYR A 1 -16.70 -9.79 -14.56
C TYR A 1 -17.19 -8.61 -13.73
N GLN A 2 -17.27 -8.79 -12.40
CA GLN A 2 -17.70 -7.71 -11.49
C GLN A 2 -16.54 -6.81 -11.08
N MET A 3 -15.32 -7.37 -11.04
CA MET A 3 -14.09 -6.66 -10.75
C MET A 3 -12.88 -7.36 -11.38
N VAL A 4 -11.77 -6.66 -11.48
CA VAL A 4 -10.46 -7.20 -11.79
C VAL A 4 -9.55 -6.96 -10.57
N VAL A 5 -8.96 -8.02 -10.05
CA VAL A 5 -8.00 -7.94 -8.94
C VAL A 5 -6.60 -8.11 -9.50
N ASP A 6 -5.72 -7.18 -9.15
CA ASP A 6 -4.32 -7.16 -9.54
C ASP A 6 -3.44 -7.29 -8.29
N LEU A 7 -2.49 -8.21 -8.33
CA LEU A 7 -1.53 -8.50 -7.28
C LEU A 7 -0.12 -8.29 -7.84
N ASP A 8 0.50 -7.19 -7.46
CA ASP A 8 1.84 -6.86 -7.93
C ASP A 8 2.86 -7.89 -7.41
N ILE A 9 3.74 -8.34 -8.30
CA ILE A 9 4.77 -9.34 -7.97
C ILE A 9 5.98 -8.73 -7.24
N THR A 10 6.20 -7.43 -7.39
CA THR A 10 7.33 -6.71 -6.79
C THR A 10 7.08 -6.31 -5.35
N SER A 11 5.81 -6.32 -4.90
CA SER A 11 5.42 -6.08 -3.50
C SER A 11 4.72 -7.31 -2.88
N PRO A 12 5.45 -8.42 -2.64
CA PRO A 12 4.86 -9.73 -2.33
C PRO A 12 4.47 -9.93 -0.86
N LEU A 13 4.87 -9.05 0.06
CA LEU A 13 4.62 -9.21 1.50
C LEU A 13 3.18 -8.84 1.87
N ARG A 14 2.26 -9.70 1.52
CA ARG A 14 0.81 -9.60 1.77
C ARG A 14 0.24 -10.91 2.30
N THR A 15 -0.90 -10.83 2.93
CA THR A 15 -1.62 -11.97 3.49
C THR A 15 -2.88 -12.28 2.68
N VAL A 16 -3.49 -13.44 2.91
CA VAL A 16 -4.82 -13.79 2.35
C VAL A 16 -5.87 -12.79 2.87
N THR A 17 -5.79 -12.41 4.14
CA THR A 17 -6.69 -11.44 4.76
C THR A 17 -6.64 -10.06 4.06
N ASP A 18 -5.46 -9.62 3.63
CA ASP A 18 -5.34 -8.36 2.86
C ASP A 18 -6.13 -8.43 1.54
N ILE A 19 -6.05 -9.59 0.85
CA ILE A 19 -6.80 -9.81 -0.40
C ILE A 19 -8.30 -9.88 -0.13
N GLU A 20 -8.73 -10.55 0.93
CA GLU A 20 -10.13 -10.63 1.34
C GLU A 20 -10.69 -9.25 1.66
N HIS A 21 -10.00 -8.46 2.46
CA HIS A 21 -10.38 -7.07 2.76
C HIS A 21 -10.48 -6.19 1.51
N LEU A 22 -9.57 -6.37 0.54
CA LEU A 22 -9.63 -5.64 -0.73
C LEU A 22 -10.91 -5.97 -1.50
N VAL A 23 -11.22 -7.26 -1.63
CA VAL A 23 -12.41 -7.74 -2.35
C VAL A 23 -13.68 -7.31 -1.64
N GLU A 24 -13.77 -7.48 -0.32
CA GLU A 24 -14.91 -7.04 0.50
C GLU A 24 -15.15 -5.55 0.34
N LYS A 25 -14.11 -4.73 0.52
CA LYS A 25 -14.18 -3.29 0.36
C LYS A 25 -14.69 -2.89 -1.02
N LYS A 26 -14.22 -3.57 -2.07
CA LYS A 26 -14.65 -3.32 -3.45
C LYS A 26 -16.12 -3.70 -3.68
N LEU A 27 -16.62 -4.75 -3.04
CA LEU A 27 -18.03 -5.18 -3.12
C LEU A 27 -18.97 -4.27 -2.34
N GLU A 28 -18.50 -3.70 -1.22
CA GLU A 28 -19.29 -2.81 -0.36
C GLU A 28 -19.40 -1.38 -0.90
N THR A 29 -18.50 -0.99 -1.81
CA THR A 29 -18.42 0.39 -2.31
C THR A 29 -18.63 0.47 -3.81
N ASP A 30 -19.21 1.56 -4.30
CA ASP A 30 -19.32 1.84 -5.74
C ASP A 30 -18.12 2.63 -6.27
N CYS A 31 -16.93 2.44 -5.65
CA CYS A 31 -15.71 3.09 -6.07
C CYS A 31 -15.18 2.53 -7.40
N ASP A 32 -14.38 3.29 -8.12
CA ASP A 32 -13.74 2.87 -9.36
C ASP A 32 -12.60 1.89 -9.09
N VAL A 33 -11.88 2.10 -8.01
CA VAL A 33 -10.76 1.27 -7.60
C VAL A 33 -10.63 1.23 -6.07
N VAL A 34 -10.27 0.07 -5.54
CA VAL A 34 -9.71 -0.09 -4.19
C VAL A 34 -8.25 -0.43 -4.34
N TYR A 35 -7.39 0.23 -3.59
CA TYR A 35 -5.95 -0.06 -3.59
C TYR A 35 -5.39 -0.14 -2.18
N SER A 36 -4.28 -0.85 -2.06
CA SER A 36 -3.60 -1.00 -0.78
C SER A 36 -2.69 0.18 -0.48
N VAL A 37 -2.64 0.53 0.80
CA VAL A 37 -1.77 1.55 1.35
C VAL A 37 -1.16 1.11 2.67
N VAL A 38 -0.15 1.81 3.15
CA VAL A 38 0.37 1.69 4.51
C VAL A 38 0.28 3.05 5.21
N GLU A 39 0.20 3.06 6.54
CA GLU A 39 0.30 4.31 7.30
C GLU A 39 1.67 4.95 7.07
N SER A 40 1.68 6.19 6.59
CA SER A 40 2.92 6.90 6.32
C SER A 40 3.70 7.21 7.60
N ARG A 41 4.98 6.86 7.62
CA ARG A 41 5.89 7.20 8.73
C ARG A 41 6.27 8.67 8.74
N ARG A 42 6.07 9.37 7.63
CA ARG A 42 6.32 10.79 7.46
C ARG A 42 5.02 11.50 7.08
N ASN A 43 5.01 12.82 7.22
CA ASN A 43 3.82 13.60 6.92
C ASN A 43 4.23 14.88 6.18
N PRO A 44 3.71 15.13 4.96
CA PRO A 44 4.08 16.30 4.14
C PRO A 44 3.73 17.62 4.79
N TYR A 45 2.75 17.63 5.70
CA TYR A 45 2.34 18.82 6.44
C TYR A 45 3.19 19.07 7.70
N PHE A 46 4.00 18.09 8.12
CA PHE A 46 4.71 18.19 9.42
C PHE A 46 6.21 17.99 9.29
N ASN A 47 6.70 16.86 8.76
CA ASN A 47 8.12 16.47 8.84
C ASN A 47 8.73 16.00 7.53
N MET A 48 8.12 16.35 6.40
CA MET A 48 8.72 16.21 5.08
C MET A 48 9.08 17.59 4.51
N VAL A 49 10.23 17.65 3.85
CA VAL A 49 10.71 18.90 3.25
C VAL A 49 11.03 18.70 1.77
N LYS A 50 10.78 19.72 0.96
CA LYS A 50 11.19 19.81 -0.43
C LYS A 50 12.27 20.87 -0.60
N LYS A 51 13.18 20.65 -1.55
CA LYS A 51 14.17 21.63 -1.95
C LYS A 51 13.49 22.76 -2.72
N VAL A 52 13.85 23.98 -2.40
CA VAL A 52 13.43 25.20 -3.10
C VAL A 52 14.67 25.98 -3.54
N GLU A 53 14.49 27.08 -4.24
CA GLU A 53 15.59 27.89 -4.74
C GLU A 53 16.58 28.27 -3.61
N LYS A 54 16.05 28.57 -2.43
CA LYS A 54 16.87 28.98 -1.27
C LYS A 54 16.54 28.11 -0.04
N GLY A 55 17.22 26.95 0.08
CA GLY A 55 17.07 26.03 1.24
C GLY A 55 15.99 24.98 1.07
N TYR A 56 15.28 24.69 2.15
CA TYR A 56 14.25 23.66 2.22
C TYR A 56 13.00 24.20 2.91
N GLN A 57 11.84 23.71 2.48
CA GLN A 57 10.54 24.07 3.05
C GLN A 57 9.70 22.81 3.27
N LYS A 58 8.69 22.85 4.15
CA LYS A 58 7.69 21.77 4.25
C LYS A 58 7.08 21.48 2.87
N VAL A 59 6.80 20.21 2.57
CA VAL A 59 6.18 19.80 1.31
C VAL A 59 4.83 20.49 1.15
N CYS A 60 3.96 20.39 2.15
CA CYS A 60 2.68 21.10 2.21
C CYS A 60 2.76 22.22 3.27
N PRO A 61 2.42 23.48 2.93
CA PRO A 61 2.36 24.57 3.88
C PRO A 61 1.38 24.27 5.01
N SER A 62 1.79 24.45 6.24
CA SER A 62 0.96 24.25 7.43
C SER A 62 1.55 24.92 8.66
N ASN A 63 0.69 25.17 9.65
CA ASN A 63 1.09 25.64 10.99
C ASN A 63 1.16 24.49 12.01
N PHE A 64 1.06 23.24 11.59
CA PHE A 64 1.12 22.09 12.48
C PHE A 64 2.52 21.96 13.09
N VAL A 65 2.55 21.76 14.40
CA VAL A 65 3.78 21.58 15.20
C VAL A 65 3.90 20.16 15.75
N ALA A 66 2.81 19.39 15.66
CA ALA A 66 2.76 17.99 16.09
C ALA A 66 2.01 17.14 15.07
N ARG A 67 2.36 15.83 14.99
CA ARG A 67 1.78 14.89 14.05
C ARG A 67 0.26 14.77 14.22
N GLN A 68 -0.22 14.78 15.47
CA GLN A 68 -1.64 14.63 15.81
C GLN A 68 -2.54 15.79 15.30
N GLN A 69 -1.94 16.89 14.87
CA GLN A 69 -2.65 18.03 14.30
C GLN A 69 -2.77 17.94 12.76
N ALA A 70 -1.93 17.14 12.15
CA ALA A 70 -1.89 16.98 10.71
C ALA A 70 -2.91 15.91 10.27
N PRO A 71 -3.42 15.98 9.03
CA PRO A 71 -4.24 14.90 8.45
C PRO A 71 -3.50 13.58 8.45
N ASP A 72 -4.25 12.48 8.52
CA ASP A 72 -3.71 11.14 8.31
C ASP A 72 -3.21 11.03 6.86
N ILE A 73 -2.03 10.45 6.71
CA ILE A 73 -1.35 10.30 5.43
C ILE A 73 -0.99 8.83 5.25
N TYR A 74 -1.18 8.36 4.04
CA TYR A 74 -0.90 7.00 3.64
C TYR A 74 0.05 6.99 2.44
N ASP A 75 0.94 6.02 2.43
CA ASP A 75 1.81 5.75 1.28
C ASP A 75 1.18 4.62 0.43
N LEU A 76 1.09 4.82 -0.89
CA LEU A 76 0.76 3.72 -1.79
C LEU A 76 1.89 2.70 -1.76
N ASN A 77 1.53 1.45 -1.51
CA ASN A 77 2.52 0.35 -1.46
C ASN A 77 2.51 -0.53 -2.72
N ALA A 78 1.71 -0.16 -3.71
CA ALA A 78 1.59 -0.83 -5.01
C ALA A 78 1.31 -2.36 -4.95
N SER A 79 0.86 -2.89 -3.82
CA SER A 79 0.74 -4.34 -3.63
C SER A 79 -0.55 -4.94 -4.19
N LEU A 80 -1.69 -4.28 -3.96
CA LEU A 80 -3.01 -4.81 -4.28
C LEU A 80 -3.91 -3.74 -4.90
N TYR A 81 -4.65 -4.13 -5.95
CA TYR A 81 -5.67 -3.30 -6.59
C TYR A 81 -6.90 -4.12 -6.93
N ALA A 82 -8.09 -3.53 -6.76
CA ALA A 82 -9.36 -4.08 -7.26
C ALA A 82 -10.10 -3.02 -8.06
N TYR A 83 -10.26 -3.24 -9.35
CA TYR A 83 -10.79 -2.27 -10.30
C TYR A 83 -12.22 -2.59 -10.73
N LYS A 84 -13.02 -1.55 -11.00
CA LYS A 84 -14.14 -1.68 -11.95
C LYS A 84 -13.56 -1.97 -13.33
N PRO A 85 -14.09 -2.96 -14.09
CA PRO A 85 -13.59 -3.28 -15.42
C PRO A 85 -13.59 -2.07 -16.37
N GLU A 86 -14.63 -1.24 -16.31
CA GLU A 86 -14.79 -0.05 -17.15
C GLU A 86 -13.75 1.02 -16.84
N PHE A 87 -13.43 1.19 -15.55
CA PHE A 87 -12.38 2.12 -15.12
C PHE A 87 -11.00 1.66 -15.61
N LEU A 88 -10.69 0.38 -15.43
CA LEU A 88 -9.43 -0.21 -15.92
C LEU A 88 -9.31 -0.06 -17.44
N ALA A 89 -10.38 -0.35 -18.19
CA ALA A 89 -10.41 -0.21 -19.64
C ALA A 89 -10.28 1.24 -20.12
N SER A 90 -10.59 2.22 -19.28
CA SER A 90 -10.47 3.64 -19.64
C SER A 90 -9.02 4.13 -19.75
N GLY A 91 -8.06 3.40 -19.18
CA GLY A 91 -6.64 3.77 -19.16
C GLY A 91 -6.31 4.98 -18.28
N LYS A 92 -7.24 5.40 -17.41
CA LYS A 92 -7.01 6.47 -16.44
C LYS A 92 -5.99 6.04 -15.37
N ASN A 93 -5.31 7.03 -14.80
CA ASN A 93 -4.46 6.77 -13.64
C ASN A 93 -5.31 6.34 -12.42
N VAL A 94 -4.76 5.49 -11.56
CA VAL A 94 -5.42 4.97 -10.34
C VAL A 94 -5.97 6.11 -9.48
N LEU A 95 -5.24 7.20 -9.34
CA LEU A 95 -5.65 8.36 -8.52
C LEU A 95 -6.63 9.32 -9.21
N ASP A 96 -6.97 9.10 -10.48
CA ASP A 96 -7.94 9.93 -11.23
C ASP A 96 -9.39 9.44 -11.07
N GLY A 97 -9.59 8.27 -10.46
CA GLY A 97 -10.90 7.71 -10.16
C GLY A 97 -11.35 7.96 -8.72
N TYR A 98 -12.61 7.61 -8.43
CA TYR A 98 -13.06 7.50 -7.06
C TYR A 98 -12.43 6.25 -6.42
N GLY A 99 -11.45 6.48 -5.54
CA GLY A 99 -10.67 5.44 -4.87
C GLY A 99 -11.06 5.24 -3.41
N GLU A 100 -11.06 3.98 -2.99
CA GLU A 100 -11.09 3.57 -1.58
C GLU A 100 -9.81 2.78 -1.26
N VAL A 101 -9.50 2.63 0.02
CA VAL A 101 -8.25 2.00 0.44
C VAL A 101 -8.46 0.86 1.43
N ILE A 102 -7.51 -0.07 1.42
CA ILE A 102 -7.24 -0.96 2.54
C ILE A 102 -5.87 -0.64 3.12
N VAL A 103 -5.74 -0.72 4.44
CA VAL A 103 -4.47 -0.45 5.11
C VAL A 103 -3.80 -1.77 5.43
N MET A 104 -2.60 -1.96 4.89
CA MET A 104 -1.75 -3.12 5.11
C MET A 104 -0.69 -2.86 6.19
N TYR A 105 0.05 -3.88 6.59
CA TYR A 105 1.23 -3.74 7.41
C TYR A 105 2.23 -2.77 6.76
N ASP A 106 2.92 -1.97 7.57
CA ASP A 106 3.87 -0.95 7.08
C ASP A 106 5.09 -1.53 6.34
N THR A 107 5.40 -2.81 6.57
CA THR A 107 6.40 -3.56 5.80
C THR A 107 5.96 -3.86 4.37
N GLY A 108 4.67 -3.75 4.07
CA GLY A 108 4.13 -3.86 2.72
C GLY A 108 4.51 -2.71 1.78
N ILE A 109 5.24 -1.69 2.28
CA ILE A 109 5.79 -0.61 1.43
C ILE A 109 7.04 -1.05 0.64
N LEU A 110 7.63 -2.19 0.98
CA LEU A 110 8.80 -2.69 0.25
C LEU A 110 8.41 -3.16 -1.14
N ASP A 111 9.02 -2.52 -2.11
CA ASP A 111 8.94 -2.84 -3.52
C ASP A 111 10.32 -3.31 -4.03
N LEU A 112 10.34 -4.32 -4.89
CA LEU A 112 11.57 -4.93 -5.42
C LEU A 112 12.04 -4.19 -6.67
N ASP A 113 12.64 -3.04 -6.49
CA ASP A 113 13.23 -2.25 -7.58
C ASP A 113 14.71 -2.58 -7.84
N HIS A 114 15.43 -3.02 -6.79
CA HIS A 114 16.87 -3.24 -6.82
C HIS A 114 17.25 -4.50 -6.04
N GLU A 115 18.45 -5.01 -6.29
CA GLU A 115 18.98 -6.20 -5.60
C GLU A 115 19.07 -6.03 -4.07
N GLN A 116 19.36 -4.83 -3.60
CA GLN A 116 19.36 -4.49 -2.16
C GLN A 116 17.98 -4.60 -1.53
N ASP A 117 16.91 -4.30 -2.27
CA ASP A 117 15.53 -4.44 -1.79
C ASP A 117 15.20 -5.91 -1.59
N PHE A 118 15.70 -6.78 -2.47
CA PHE A 118 15.53 -8.21 -2.33
C PHE A 118 16.21 -8.76 -1.06
N GLU A 119 17.45 -8.39 -0.78
CA GLU A 119 18.16 -8.77 0.43
C GLU A 119 17.40 -8.33 1.70
N LEU A 120 16.90 -7.09 1.71
CA LEU A 120 16.12 -6.56 2.83
C LEU A 120 14.78 -7.28 2.96
N MET A 121 14.11 -7.55 1.84
CA MET A 121 12.84 -8.26 1.81
C MET A 121 12.99 -9.69 2.33
N GLU A 122 14.06 -10.41 2.02
CA GLU A 122 14.32 -11.74 2.58
C GLU A 122 14.39 -11.73 4.12
N VAL A 123 15.07 -10.73 4.70
CA VAL A 123 15.17 -10.57 6.16
C VAL A 123 13.80 -10.32 6.78
N ILE A 124 13.02 -9.42 6.19
CA ILE A 124 11.68 -9.08 6.68
C ILE A 124 10.72 -10.25 6.49
N ALA A 125 10.73 -10.90 5.33
CA ALA A 125 9.90 -12.07 5.05
C ALA A 125 10.16 -13.19 6.05
N LYS A 126 11.42 -13.50 6.33
CA LYS A 126 11.80 -14.49 7.34
C LYS A 126 11.22 -14.15 8.70
N TYR A 127 11.37 -12.90 9.14
CA TYR A 127 10.80 -12.45 10.41
C TYR A 127 9.28 -12.59 10.44
N LEU A 128 8.58 -12.16 9.39
CA LEU A 128 7.13 -12.21 9.30
C LEU A 128 6.61 -13.66 9.31
N PHE A 129 7.18 -14.54 8.50
CA PHE A 129 6.80 -15.96 8.43
C PHE A 129 7.04 -16.72 9.75
N GLU A 130 8.05 -16.34 10.52
CA GLU A 130 8.36 -16.99 11.80
C GLU A 130 7.58 -16.40 12.98
N ASN A 131 7.16 -15.14 12.91
CA ASN A 131 6.64 -14.41 14.08
C ASN A 131 5.21 -13.86 13.92
N LYS A 132 4.64 -13.90 12.71
CA LYS A 132 3.28 -13.42 12.42
C LYS A 132 2.45 -14.55 11.84
N LYS A 133 1.38 -14.92 12.59
CA LYS A 133 0.53 -16.06 12.24
C LYS A 133 -0.04 -15.96 10.82
N GLU A 134 -0.54 -14.78 10.44
CA GLU A 134 -1.18 -14.54 9.15
C GLU A 134 -0.21 -14.78 7.98
N PHE A 135 1.07 -14.45 8.15
CA PHE A 135 2.11 -14.74 7.16
C PHE A 135 2.55 -16.21 7.18
N GLY A 136 2.56 -16.85 8.36
CA GLY A 136 2.83 -18.29 8.50
C GLY A 136 1.82 -19.14 7.75
N GLU A 137 0.54 -18.79 7.82
CA GLU A 137 -0.55 -19.48 7.13
C GLU A 137 -0.37 -19.48 5.60
N VAL A 138 0.12 -18.38 5.01
CA VAL A 138 0.45 -18.32 3.57
C VAL A 138 1.46 -19.41 3.20
N ARG A 139 2.47 -19.62 4.04
CA ARG A 139 3.54 -20.59 3.79
C ARG A 139 3.08 -22.05 3.98
N GLU A 140 2.17 -22.29 4.91
CA GLU A 140 1.59 -23.62 5.13
C GLU A 140 0.75 -24.07 3.92
N HIS A 141 -0.02 -23.16 3.32
CA HIS A 141 -0.82 -23.46 2.12
C HIS A 141 0.03 -23.82 0.90
N ILE A 142 1.22 -23.25 0.74
CA ILE A 142 2.15 -23.62 -0.34
C ILE A 142 2.64 -25.07 -0.21
N GLY A 143 2.78 -25.58 1.02
CA GLY A 143 3.16 -26.97 1.28
C GLY A 143 2.07 -28.00 1.01
N MET A 144 0.83 -27.58 0.73
CA MET A 144 -0.32 -28.44 0.44
C MET A 144 -0.62 -28.56 -1.07
N LEU A 145 0.08 -27.83 -1.92
CA LEU A 145 0.00 -27.90 -3.38
C LEU A 145 1.08 -28.82 -3.96
#